data_5c6a2803eb019cb29f1a45d352b4f94d
#
_entry.id   5c6a2803eb019cb29f1a45d352b4f94d
#
_cell.length_a   1.000
_cell.length_b   1.000
_cell.length_c   1.000
_cell.angle_alpha   90.00
_cell.angle_beta   90.00
_cell.angle_gamma   90.00
#
_symmetry.space_group_name_H-M   'P 1'
#
loop_
_entity.id
_entity.type
_entity.pdbx_description
1 polymer ?
#
loop_
_entity_poly.entity_id
_entity_poly.type
_entity_poly.pdbx_seq_one_letter_code
_entity_poly.pdbx_strand_id
1 'polypeptide(L)'
;MKPVWIVDDDRSIRWVLEKTLSREGIPFKSFASATEAISQLEQGAEPPQVLMSDIRMPGQSGLELLQEVKTRFPAVPVIIMTAHSDLESAVAAFQGGAFEYLPKPFDVDQAVELIQRAIDESMHQTGASAEEGLVPEILGQAPAMQEVFRAIGRLALSHATVLINGESGSGKELVARALHRHSPRADKPFIAINTAAIPKDLLESELFGHERGSFTGAQTQRRGRFEQAEGGTLFLDEIGDMPSELQTRLLRVLSDGHYYRVGGHSPIKANVRVIAATHQNLETRVKEGLFREDLFHRLNVIRIRLPALRERHEDIPLLAKHFLQKSARELGVETKRLSDAALKYLSGLELQGNVRQLENLCHWLTVMAPGQMVEIGDLPVELREAETTALATDWETGLEGEVDRLLAAGVDDVHGRLSRTFERIL
;
A
#
# COMPACT_ATOMS: atom_id res chain seq x y z
N MET A 1 35.24 5.75 -13.39
CA MET A 1 33.92 5.72 -12.73
C MET A 1 33.81 6.98 -11.88
N LYS A 2 32.75 7.77 -12.04
CA LYS A 2 32.51 8.96 -11.23
C LYS A 2 32.13 8.57 -9.80
N PRO A 3 32.36 9.41 -8.78
CA PRO A 3 32.04 9.06 -7.42
C PRO A 3 30.51 9.05 -7.17
N VAL A 4 30.07 8.18 -6.27
CA VAL A 4 28.75 8.24 -5.63
C VAL A 4 28.80 9.32 -4.55
N TRP A 5 27.81 10.22 -4.54
CA TRP A 5 27.72 11.21 -3.48
C TRP A 5 26.70 10.78 -2.44
N ILE A 6 27.10 10.88 -1.16
CA ILE A 6 26.28 10.57 0.01
C ILE A 6 26.05 11.88 0.75
N VAL A 7 24.80 12.28 0.92
CA VAL A 7 24.42 13.52 1.62
C VAL A 7 23.46 13.14 2.75
N ASP A 8 23.91 13.27 3.99
CA ASP A 8 23.16 12.90 5.18
C ASP A 8 23.73 13.66 6.36
N ASP A 9 22.94 14.20 7.28
CA ASP A 9 23.43 14.90 8.46
C ASP A 9 23.88 13.92 9.56
N ASP A 10 23.38 12.67 9.56
CA ASP A 10 23.79 11.63 10.49
C ASP A 10 25.17 11.04 10.11
N ARG A 11 26.16 11.30 10.95
CA ARG A 11 27.52 10.78 10.79
C ARG A 11 27.59 9.26 10.79
N SER A 12 26.70 8.59 11.53
CA SER A 12 26.71 7.12 11.65
C SER A 12 26.28 6.48 10.33
N ILE A 13 25.26 7.03 9.69
CA ILE A 13 24.75 6.57 8.40
C ILE A 13 25.80 6.80 7.31
N ARG A 14 26.40 8.00 7.26
CA ARG A 14 27.48 8.26 6.32
C ARG A 14 28.62 7.28 6.49
N TRP A 15 29.07 7.05 7.73
CA TRP A 15 30.17 6.12 8.01
C TRP A 15 29.87 4.68 7.56
N VAL A 16 28.63 4.19 7.78
CA VAL A 16 28.22 2.85 7.33
C VAL A 16 28.28 2.75 5.80
N LEU A 17 27.70 3.72 5.09
CA LEU A 17 27.70 3.75 3.63
C LEU A 17 29.12 3.90 3.05
N GLU A 18 29.97 4.76 3.62
CA GLU A 18 31.38 4.94 3.25
C GLU A 18 32.16 3.63 3.37
N LYS A 19 32.00 2.93 4.50
CA LYS A 19 32.65 1.63 4.74
C LYS A 19 32.21 0.59 3.72
N THR A 20 30.93 0.57 3.43
CA THR A 20 30.34 -0.39 2.50
C THR A 20 30.81 -0.12 1.07
N LEU A 21 30.73 1.12 0.59
CA LEU A 21 31.20 1.48 -0.74
C LEU A 21 32.69 1.26 -0.91
N SER A 22 33.48 1.49 0.16
CA SER A 22 34.92 1.14 0.15
C SER A 22 35.16 -0.35 -0.02
N ARG A 23 34.36 -1.20 0.64
CA ARG A 23 34.45 -2.66 0.54
C ARG A 23 34.14 -3.14 -0.88
N GLU A 24 33.16 -2.53 -1.52
CA GLU A 24 32.73 -2.84 -2.89
C GLU A 24 33.60 -2.15 -3.98
N GLY A 25 34.62 -1.36 -3.58
CA GLY A 25 35.49 -0.67 -4.52
C GLY A 25 34.83 0.47 -5.31
N ILE A 26 33.71 1.00 -4.82
CA ILE A 26 32.96 2.09 -5.44
C ILE A 26 33.50 3.42 -4.93
N PRO A 27 33.99 4.34 -5.79
CA PRO A 27 34.44 5.66 -5.36
C PRO A 27 33.27 6.49 -4.85
N PHE A 28 33.46 7.21 -3.76
CA PHE A 28 32.43 8.05 -3.14
C PHE A 28 32.97 9.38 -2.63
N LYS A 29 32.04 10.33 -2.41
CA LYS A 29 32.23 11.54 -1.60
C LYS A 29 31.04 11.67 -0.64
N SER A 30 31.30 12.12 0.59
CA SER A 30 30.24 12.32 1.59
C SER A 30 30.17 13.78 2.03
N PHE A 31 28.95 14.25 2.28
CA PHE A 31 28.61 15.61 2.67
C PHE A 31 27.65 15.59 3.87
N ALA A 32 27.81 16.53 4.79
CA ALA A 32 26.97 16.64 5.97
C ALA A 32 25.69 17.45 5.72
N SER A 33 25.56 18.12 4.59
CA SER A 33 24.39 18.93 4.24
C SER A 33 24.21 19.05 2.73
N ALA A 34 22.97 19.35 2.30
CA ALA A 34 22.65 19.65 0.91
C ALA A 34 23.41 20.88 0.40
N THR A 35 23.57 21.91 1.23
CA THR A 35 24.30 23.15 0.89
C THR A 35 25.76 22.86 0.55
N GLU A 36 26.42 21.96 1.28
CA GLU A 36 27.79 21.56 1.01
C GLU A 36 27.93 20.84 -0.33
N ALA A 37 27.02 19.93 -0.64
CA ALA A 37 26.97 19.22 -1.92
C ALA A 37 26.72 20.18 -3.10
N ILE A 38 25.77 21.11 -2.97
CA ILE A 38 25.48 22.14 -3.98
C ILE A 38 26.69 23.06 -4.21
N SER A 39 27.34 23.52 -3.13
CA SER A 39 28.53 24.37 -3.23
C SER A 39 29.65 23.68 -4.02
N GLN A 40 29.81 22.38 -3.87
CA GLN A 40 30.77 21.61 -4.65
C GLN A 40 30.42 21.57 -6.14
N LEU A 41 29.13 21.44 -6.50
CA LEU A 41 28.67 21.51 -7.90
C LEU A 41 28.87 22.90 -8.50
N GLU A 42 28.67 23.96 -7.71
CA GLU A 42 28.88 25.35 -8.14
C GLU A 42 30.34 25.71 -8.37
N GLN A 43 31.23 25.09 -7.61
CA GLN A 43 32.67 25.25 -7.77
C GLN A 43 33.25 24.47 -8.97
N GLY A 44 32.40 23.87 -9.80
CA GLY A 44 32.79 23.17 -11.02
C GLY A 44 33.24 21.71 -10.76
N ALA A 45 32.86 21.14 -9.64
CA ALA A 45 33.08 19.70 -9.42
C ALA A 45 32.32 18.87 -10.46
N GLU A 46 32.91 17.79 -10.90
CA GLU A 46 32.25 16.83 -11.81
C GLU A 46 31.00 16.26 -11.13
N PRO A 47 29.84 16.21 -11.84
CA PRO A 47 28.60 15.66 -11.27
C PRO A 47 28.80 14.20 -10.85
N PRO A 48 28.14 13.74 -9.77
CA PRO A 48 28.26 12.36 -9.29
C PRO A 48 27.72 11.35 -10.31
N GLN A 49 28.15 10.09 -10.18
CA GLN A 49 27.53 8.98 -10.90
C GLN A 49 26.12 8.70 -10.38
N VAL A 50 25.96 8.74 -9.06
CA VAL A 50 24.70 8.58 -8.32
C VAL A 50 24.74 9.52 -7.12
N LEU A 51 23.61 10.13 -6.80
CA LEU A 51 23.43 10.91 -5.57
C LEU A 51 22.52 10.14 -4.61
N MET A 52 22.98 9.92 -3.37
CA MET A 52 22.13 9.48 -2.26
C MET A 52 21.93 10.65 -1.31
N SER A 53 20.69 10.98 -0.98
CA SER A 53 20.38 12.11 -0.09
C SER A 53 19.32 11.75 0.94
N ASP A 54 19.54 12.14 2.20
CA ASP A 54 18.45 12.18 3.17
C ASP A 54 17.45 13.27 2.82
N ILE A 55 16.17 13.07 3.11
CA ILE A 55 15.13 14.10 2.93
C ILE A 55 15.28 15.22 3.94
N ARG A 56 15.45 14.87 5.23
CA ARG A 56 15.41 15.84 6.33
C ARG A 56 16.80 16.14 6.83
N MET A 57 17.34 17.24 6.36
CA MET A 57 18.61 17.77 6.82
C MET A 57 18.44 19.21 7.33
N PRO A 58 19.29 19.66 8.27
CA PRO A 58 19.31 21.06 8.71
C PRO A 58 19.58 22.02 7.54
N GLY A 59 18.76 23.04 7.39
CA GLY A 59 18.86 24.01 6.31
C GLY A 59 18.04 23.58 5.09
N GLN A 60 18.72 23.18 4.02
CA GLN A 60 18.09 22.79 2.77
C GLN A 60 17.73 21.29 2.77
N SER A 61 16.50 20.95 2.35
CA SER A 61 16.01 19.56 2.32
C SER A 61 16.62 18.74 1.17
N GLY A 62 16.62 17.41 1.32
CA GLY A 62 17.06 16.51 0.24
C GLY A 62 16.15 16.55 -1.00
N LEU A 63 14.88 16.94 -0.87
CA LEU A 63 13.99 17.15 -2.00
C LEU A 63 14.35 18.41 -2.80
N GLU A 64 14.77 19.49 -2.14
CA GLU A 64 15.29 20.69 -2.80
C GLU A 64 16.62 20.37 -3.50
N LEU A 65 17.51 19.58 -2.86
CA LEU A 65 18.73 19.09 -3.51
C LEU A 65 18.42 18.23 -4.74
N LEU A 66 17.42 17.35 -4.66
CA LEU A 66 16.94 16.53 -5.78
C LEU A 66 16.51 17.43 -6.96
N GLN A 67 15.68 18.46 -6.73
CA GLN A 67 15.23 19.38 -7.76
C GLN A 67 16.40 20.14 -8.40
N GLU A 68 17.32 20.63 -7.58
CA GLU A 68 18.50 21.34 -8.05
C GLU A 68 19.39 20.47 -8.95
N VAL A 69 19.65 19.22 -8.50
CA VAL A 69 20.45 18.26 -9.27
C VAL A 69 19.73 17.83 -10.54
N LYS A 70 18.43 17.58 -10.49
CA LYS A 70 17.65 17.20 -11.69
C LYS A 70 17.54 18.33 -12.71
N THR A 71 17.48 19.56 -12.26
CA THR A 71 17.46 20.74 -13.14
C THR A 71 18.79 20.92 -13.87
N ARG A 72 19.92 20.76 -13.17
CA ARG A 72 21.26 20.95 -13.75
C ARG A 72 21.83 19.69 -14.43
N PHE A 73 21.51 18.53 -13.88
CA PHE A 73 22.06 17.24 -14.31
C PHE A 73 20.94 16.15 -14.39
N PRO A 74 20.01 16.25 -15.34
CA PRO A 74 18.85 15.36 -15.44
C PRO A 74 19.18 13.87 -15.46
N ALA A 75 20.35 13.52 -16.02
CA ALA A 75 20.81 12.15 -16.18
C ALA A 75 21.38 11.53 -14.89
N VAL A 76 21.62 12.31 -13.81
CA VAL A 76 22.13 11.78 -12.56
C VAL A 76 21.01 11.08 -11.80
N PRO A 77 21.09 9.76 -11.55
CA PRO A 77 20.12 9.07 -10.69
C PRO A 77 20.27 9.57 -9.24
N VAL A 78 19.12 9.85 -8.62
CA VAL A 78 19.07 10.30 -7.23
C VAL A 78 18.28 9.28 -6.42
N ILE A 79 18.89 8.75 -5.36
CA ILE A 79 18.28 7.88 -4.37
C ILE A 79 17.97 8.71 -3.15
N ILE A 80 16.71 8.75 -2.76
CA ILE A 80 16.27 9.50 -1.57
C ILE A 80 16.17 8.56 -0.38
N MET A 81 16.85 8.90 0.71
CA MET A 81 16.78 8.22 2.01
C MET A 81 15.85 8.97 2.96
N THR A 82 15.10 8.28 3.82
CA THR A 82 14.24 8.94 4.80
C THR A 82 13.98 8.09 6.04
N ALA A 83 13.93 8.76 7.20
CA ALA A 83 13.50 8.17 8.46
C ALA A 83 11.97 8.12 8.61
N HIS A 84 11.22 8.84 7.75
CA HIS A 84 9.75 8.86 7.75
C HIS A 84 9.27 8.14 6.50
N SER A 85 8.81 6.93 6.71
CA SER A 85 8.29 6.04 5.66
C SER A 85 6.80 6.35 5.39
N ASP A 86 6.46 7.61 5.09
CA ASP A 86 5.12 8.01 4.68
C ASP A 86 4.98 8.05 3.15
N LEU A 87 3.75 7.92 2.68
CA LEU A 87 3.42 7.92 1.26
C LEU A 87 3.84 9.23 0.57
N GLU A 88 3.70 10.36 1.26
CA GLU A 88 3.99 11.68 0.67
C GLU A 88 5.45 11.86 0.36
N SER A 89 6.32 11.49 1.30
CA SER A 89 7.77 11.53 1.08
C SER A 89 8.19 10.67 -0.10
N ALA A 90 7.61 9.46 -0.23
CA ALA A 90 7.88 8.58 -1.35
C ALA A 90 7.37 9.16 -2.67
N VAL A 91 6.15 9.69 -2.69
CA VAL A 91 5.56 10.29 -3.89
C VAL A 91 6.30 11.56 -4.30
N ALA A 92 6.62 12.46 -3.36
CA ALA A 92 7.38 13.68 -3.63
C ALA A 92 8.77 13.37 -4.20
N ALA A 93 9.46 12.34 -3.68
CA ALA A 93 10.74 11.90 -4.22
C ALA A 93 10.60 11.44 -5.68
N PHE A 94 9.63 10.58 -6.01
CA PHE A 94 9.44 10.10 -7.38
C PHE A 94 8.92 11.18 -8.32
N GLN A 95 8.04 12.06 -7.89
CA GLN A 95 7.61 13.23 -8.66
C GLN A 95 8.78 14.19 -8.93
N GLY A 96 9.68 14.36 -7.94
CA GLY A 96 10.95 15.10 -8.09
C GLY A 96 11.95 14.42 -9.04
N GLY A 97 11.61 13.26 -9.60
CA GLY A 97 12.47 12.53 -10.52
C GLY A 97 13.53 11.69 -9.81
N ALA A 98 13.32 11.31 -8.55
CA ALA A 98 14.19 10.35 -7.87
C ALA A 98 14.19 9.01 -8.63
N PHE A 99 15.35 8.38 -8.71
CA PHE A 99 15.51 7.04 -9.27
C PHE A 99 14.88 6.01 -8.36
N GLU A 100 15.09 6.14 -7.04
CA GLU A 100 14.53 5.23 -6.04
C GLU A 100 14.45 5.91 -4.68
N TYR A 101 13.69 5.27 -3.79
CA TYR A 101 13.40 5.69 -2.43
C TYR A 101 13.83 4.59 -1.45
N LEU A 102 14.62 4.93 -0.43
CA LEU A 102 15.18 4.00 0.54
C LEU A 102 14.76 4.39 1.97
N PRO A 103 13.78 3.70 2.58
CA PRO A 103 13.37 3.98 3.95
C PRO A 103 14.43 3.54 4.96
N LYS A 104 14.67 4.36 5.98
CA LYS A 104 15.52 4.05 7.14
C LYS A 104 14.67 3.40 8.26
N PRO A 105 15.16 2.37 8.97
CA PRO A 105 16.45 1.71 8.77
C PRO A 105 16.44 0.79 7.54
N PHE A 106 17.56 0.70 6.84
CA PHE A 106 17.71 -0.13 5.65
C PHE A 106 18.85 -1.16 5.83
N ASP A 107 18.75 -2.25 5.09
CA ASP A 107 19.83 -3.22 4.96
C ASP A 107 20.92 -2.64 4.06
N VAL A 108 22.17 -2.84 4.48
CA VAL A 108 23.35 -2.32 3.79
C VAL A 108 23.53 -2.96 2.41
N ASP A 109 23.25 -4.26 2.29
CA ASP A 109 23.37 -4.98 1.04
C ASP A 109 22.28 -4.52 0.04
N GLN A 110 21.08 -4.21 0.54
CA GLN A 110 20.02 -3.58 -0.26
C GLN A 110 20.41 -2.20 -0.79
N ALA A 111 21.09 -1.39 0.04
CA ALA A 111 21.57 -0.08 -0.40
C ALA A 111 22.62 -0.20 -1.51
N VAL A 112 23.53 -1.17 -1.41
CA VAL A 112 24.55 -1.45 -2.45
C VAL A 112 23.91 -1.88 -3.75
N GLU A 113 22.98 -2.84 -3.71
CA GLU A 113 22.25 -3.30 -4.90
C GLU A 113 21.55 -2.13 -5.60
N LEU A 114 20.92 -1.25 -4.81
CA LEU A 114 20.26 -0.07 -5.33
C LEU A 114 21.21 0.91 -6.01
N ILE A 115 22.38 1.14 -5.39
CA ILE A 115 23.44 2.00 -5.96
C ILE A 115 23.97 1.40 -7.27
N GLN A 116 24.22 0.10 -7.33
CA GLN A 116 24.67 -0.58 -8.55
C GLN A 116 23.67 -0.44 -9.67
N ARG A 117 22.39 -0.68 -9.39
CA ARG A 117 21.29 -0.45 -10.36
C ARG A 117 21.22 1.00 -10.83
N ALA A 118 21.43 1.97 -9.94
CA ALA A 118 21.45 3.38 -10.29
C ALA A 118 22.67 3.74 -11.15
N ILE A 119 23.82 3.11 -10.91
CA ILE A 119 25.02 3.27 -11.75
C ILE A 119 24.76 2.77 -13.16
N ASP A 120 24.16 1.58 -13.32
CA ASP A 120 23.82 1.01 -14.62
C ASP A 120 22.82 1.90 -15.37
N GLU A 121 21.81 2.41 -14.67
CA GLU A 121 20.79 3.32 -15.23
C GLU A 121 21.40 4.66 -15.66
N SER A 122 22.40 5.20 -14.90
CA SER A 122 23.06 6.47 -15.26
C SER A 122 23.70 6.44 -16.62
N MET A 123 23.95 5.25 -17.16
CA MET A 123 24.50 5.05 -18.50
C MET A 123 23.41 5.07 -19.60
N HIS A 124 22.13 5.12 -19.24
CA HIS A 124 21.02 4.91 -20.20
C HIS A 124 19.95 6.01 -20.31
N GLN A 125 19.89 7.11 -19.48
CA GLN A 125 18.71 7.98 -19.50
C GLN A 125 18.85 9.51 -19.52
N THR A 126 17.73 10.14 -19.99
CA THR A 126 17.33 11.56 -19.84
C THR A 126 15.80 11.71 -19.64
N GLY A 127 15.36 12.44 -18.59
CA GLY A 127 14.19 13.36 -18.57
C GLY A 127 12.92 13.08 -17.78
N ALA A 128 12.54 13.93 -16.85
CA ALA A 128 11.34 14.75 -16.61
C ALA A 128 10.79 14.83 -15.16
N SER A 129 10.22 16.00 -14.83
CA SER A 129 10.04 16.64 -13.51
C SER A 129 8.60 16.74 -12.94
N ALA A 130 8.46 17.26 -11.75
CA ALA A 130 7.73 17.16 -10.50
C ALA A 130 6.62 18.22 -10.23
N GLU A 131 5.80 18.06 -9.18
CA GLU A 131 5.41 19.08 -8.17
C GLU A 131 4.54 18.54 -7.00
N GLU A 132 4.40 19.32 -5.90
CA GLU A 132 4.14 18.98 -4.51
C GLU A 132 2.67 18.94 -4.03
N GLY A 133 2.42 18.26 -2.88
CA GLY A 133 1.53 18.74 -1.84
C GLY A 133 0.45 17.83 -1.23
N LEU A 134 0.56 17.56 0.10
CA LEU A 134 -0.45 17.45 1.17
C LEU A 134 -0.95 16.07 1.70
N VAL A 135 -0.88 15.97 3.04
CA VAL A 135 -1.50 15.11 4.11
C VAL A 135 -1.65 13.60 3.88
N PRO A 136 -1.06 12.76 4.75
CA PRO A 136 -1.04 11.31 4.59
C PRO A 136 -2.42 10.68 4.82
N GLU A 137 -3.04 10.16 3.76
CA GLU A 137 -4.26 9.36 3.82
C GLU A 137 -3.96 7.88 4.16
N ILE A 138 -2.72 7.43 3.92
CA ILE A 138 -2.30 6.05 4.15
C ILE A 138 -1.11 6.04 5.09
N LEU A 139 -1.28 5.37 6.23
CA LEU A 139 -0.24 5.20 7.24
C LEU A 139 0.37 3.79 7.14
N GLY A 140 1.70 3.69 7.28
CA GLY A 140 2.40 2.42 7.33
C GLY A 140 3.91 2.60 7.31
N GLN A 141 4.61 1.84 8.16
CA GLN A 141 6.07 1.81 8.26
C GLN A 141 6.63 0.44 7.88
N ALA A 142 5.76 -0.58 7.88
CA ALA A 142 6.14 -1.94 7.53
C ALA A 142 6.75 -2.02 6.12
N PRO A 143 7.80 -2.84 5.91
CA PRO A 143 8.46 -3.00 4.61
C PRO A 143 7.48 -3.31 3.47
N ALA A 144 6.46 -4.15 3.73
CA ALA A 144 5.43 -4.48 2.75
C ALA A 144 4.59 -3.26 2.31
N MET A 145 4.35 -2.28 3.21
CA MET A 145 3.67 -1.03 2.85
C MET A 145 4.58 -0.08 2.08
N GLN A 146 5.89 -0.11 2.35
CA GLN A 146 6.86 0.68 1.58
C GLN A 146 6.90 0.28 0.09
N GLU A 147 6.71 -1.01 -0.22
CA GLU A 147 6.56 -1.47 -1.60
C GLU A 147 5.31 -0.89 -2.27
N VAL A 148 4.20 -0.81 -1.53
CA VAL A 148 2.96 -0.17 -2.02
C VAL A 148 3.20 1.32 -2.27
N PHE A 149 3.87 2.04 -1.36
CA PHE A 149 4.18 3.46 -1.53
C PHE A 149 5.09 3.72 -2.73
N ARG A 150 6.12 2.89 -2.92
CA ARG A 150 6.97 2.93 -4.13
C ARG A 150 6.16 2.71 -5.40
N ALA A 151 5.26 1.72 -5.40
CA ALA A 151 4.40 1.46 -6.54
C ALA A 151 3.48 2.66 -6.85
N ILE A 152 2.86 3.27 -5.84
CA ILE A 152 2.02 4.48 -6.00
C ILE A 152 2.86 5.61 -6.59
N GLY A 153 4.06 5.88 -6.05
CA GLY A 153 4.95 6.94 -6.52
C GLY A 153 5.34 6.75 -7.99
N ARG A 154 5.77 5.54 -8.39
CA ARG A 154 6.10 5.22 -9.80
C ARG A 154 4.91 5.34 -10.75
N LEU A 155 3.70 5.07 -10.25
CA LEU A 155 2.47 5.10 -11.05
C LEU A 155 1.77 6.46 -11.02
N ALA A 156 2.28 7.42 -10.26
CA ALA A 156 1.72 8.74 -10.12
C ALA A 156 1.51 9.41 -11.49
N LEU A 157 2.48 9.38 -12.38
CA LEU A 157 2.42 9.98 -13.71
C LEU A 157 1.84 9.03 -14.79
N SER A 158 1.50 7.79 -14.44
CA SER A 158 1.02 6.80 -15.40
C SER A 158 -0.49 6.89 -15.62
N HIS A 159 -0.93 6.66 -16.85
CA HIS A 159 -2.34 6.48 -17.21
C HIS A 159 -2.76 5.00 -17.27
N ALA A 160 -1.86 4.08 -16.94
CA ALA A 160 -2.13 2.65 -17.02
C ALA A 160 -3.25 2.22 -16.07
N THR A 161 -3.96 1.17 -16.47
CA THR A 161 -4.92 0.47 -15.60
C THR A 161 -4.16 -0.22 -14.47
N VAL A 162 -4.67 -0.09 -13.26
CA VAL A 162 -4.08 -0.69 -12.05
C VAL A 162 -5.09 -1.64 -11.43
N LEU A 163 -4.63 -2.84 -11.09
CA LEU A 163 -5.38 -3.83 -10.33
C LEU A 163 -4.83 -3.90 -8.90
N ILE A 164 -5.66 -3.58 -7.91
CA ILE A 164 -5.31 -3.63 -6.50
C ILE A 164 -5.87 -4.91 -5.88
N ASN A 165 -5.00 -5.82 -5.49
CA ASN A 165 -5.36 -7.03 -4.77
C ASN A 165 -5.09 -6.87 -3.27
N GLY A 166 -6.04 -7.31 -2.44
CA GLY A 166 -5.88 -7.30 -0.98
C GLY A 166 -7.18 -7.68 -0.28
N GLU A 167 -7.06 -8.16 0.93
CA GLU A 167 -8.20 -8.60 1.73
C GLU A 167 -9.21 -7.46 1.98
N SER A 168 -10.43 -7.85 2.36
CA SER A 168 -11.44 -6.86 2.77
C SER A 168 -10.94 -6.06 3.97
N GLY A 169 -11.19 -4.74 3.97
CA GLY A 169 -10.76 -3.86 5.05
C GLY A 169 -9.26 -3.51 5.08
N SER A 170 -8.45 -3.95 4.10
CA SER A 170 -7.01 -3.62 4.04
C SER A 170 -6.70 -2.19 3.63
N GLY A 171 -7.66 -1.46 2.99
CA GLY A 171 -7.50 -0.07 2.56
C GLY A 171 -7.35 0.12 1.05
N LYS A 172 -7.87 -0.81 0.21
CA LYS A 172 -7.77 -0.74 -1.27
C LYS A 172 -8.26 0.58 -1.86
N GLU A 173 -9.37 1.14 -1.33
CA GLU A 173 -9.90 2.42 -1.80
C GLU A 173 -8.95 3.59 -1.49
N LEU A 174 -8.27 3.60 -0.34
CA LEU A 174 -7.28 4.63 -0.01
C LEU A 174 -6.11 4.62 -0.99
N VAL A 175 -5.64 3.42 -1.40
CA VAL A 175 -4.60 3.27 -2.43
C VAL A 175 -5.10 3.82 -3.78
N ALA A 176 -6.35 3.54 -4.17
CA ALA A 176 -6.92 4.06 -5.41
C ALA A 176 -7.06 5.60 -5.38
N ARG A 177 -7.48 6.18 -4.24
CA ARG A 177 -7.54 7.63 -4.03
C ARG A 177 -6.15 8.26 -4.10
N ALA A 178 -5.14 7.64 -3.49
CA ALA A 178 -3.75 8.11 -3.57
C ALA A 178 -3.23 8.09 -5.01
N LEU A 179 -3.46 7.01 -5.78
CA LEU A 179 -3.11 6.91 -7.19
C LEU A 179 -3.78 7.99 -8.05
N HIS A 180 -5.02 8.37 -7.73
CA HIS A 180 -5.72 9.46 -8.40
C HIS A 180 -5.14 10.82 -8.02
N ARG A 181 -5.00 11.09 -6.72
CA ARG A 181 -4.55 12.37 -6.16
C ARG A 181 -3.15 12.77 -6.66
N HIS A 182 -2.27 11.79 -6.80
CA HIS A 182 -0.91 12.01 -7.28
C HIS A 182 -0.76 11.86 -8.80
N SER A 183 -1.86 11.79 -9.54
CA SER A 183 -1.84 11.66 -11.00
C SER A 183 -2.07 13.02 -11.70
N PRO A 184 -1.78 13.12 -13.02
CA PRO A 184 -2.13 14.29 -13.82
C PRO A 184 -3.63 14.58 -13.88
N ARG A 185 -4.47 13.71 -13.30
CA ARG A 185 -5.93 13.84 -13.22
C ARG A 185 -6.41 14.19 -11.81
N ALA A 186 -5.53 14.66 -10.91
CA ALA A 186 -5.86 14.96 -9.51
C ALA A 186 -7.03 15.97 -9.37
N ASP A 187 -7.10 16.96 -10.26
CA ASP A 187 -8.16 17.99 -10.29
C ASP A 187 -9.44 17.52 -10.99
N LYS A 188 -9.48 16.27 -11.47
CA LYS A 188 -10.62 15.70 -12.19
C LYS A 188 -11.44 14.80 -11.28
N PRO A 189 -12.67 14.40 -11.68
CA PRO A 189 -13.51 13.55 -10.85
C PRO A 189 -12.86 12.23 -10.50
N PHE A 190 -12.96 11.84 -9.23
CA PHE A 190 -12.74 10.47 -8.75
C PHE A 190 -14.08 9.85 -8.43
N ILE A 191 -14.49 8.87 -9.22
CA ILE A 191 -15.76 8.18 -9.04
C ILE A 191 -15.48 6.75 -8.57
N ALA A 192 -15.96 6.41 -7.38
CA ALA A 192 -15.85 5.06 -6.82
C ALA A 192 -17.21 4.34 -6.94
N ILE A 193 -17.17 3.07 -7.28
CA ILE A 193 -18.32 2.20 -7.30
C ILE A 193 -17.92 0.81 -6.80
N ASN A 194 -18.69 0.28 -5.85
CA ASN A 194 -18.54 -1.11 -5.40
C ASN A 194 -19.51 -1.97 -6.21
N THR A 195 -18.98 -2.88 -7.02
CA THR A 195 -19.80 -3.71 -7.94
C THR A 195 -20.58 -4.78 -7.21
N ALA A 196 -20.16 -5.21 -6.02
CA ALA A 196 -20.87 -6.17 -5.20
C ALA A 196 -22.04 -5.55 -4.41
N ALA A 197 -21.99 -4.23 -4.14
CA ALA A 197 -23.01 -3.55 -3.34
C ALA A 197 -24.28 -3.16 -4.15
N ILE A 198 -24.23 -3.25 -5.48
CA ILE A 198 -25.35 -2.86 -6.36
C ILE A 198 -26.02 -4.11 -6.92
N PRO A 199 -27.36 -4.19 -6.88
CA PRO A 199 -28.10 -5.27 -7.55
C PRO A 199 -27.69 -5.40 -9.03
N LYS A 200 -27.53 -6.64 -9.51
CA LYS A 200 -27.04 -6.94 -10.87
C LYS A 200 -27.84 -6.22 -11.96
N ASP A 201 -29.15 -6.16 -11.81
CA ASP A 201 -30.07 -5.54 -12.77
C ASP A 201 -29.88 -4.01 -12.87
N LEU A 202 -29.36 -3.38 -11.82
CA LEU A 202 -29.12 -1.93 -11.76
C LEU A 202 -27.69 -1.55 -12.11
N LEU A 203 -26.74 -2.48 -11.92
CA LEU A 203 -25.31 -2.21 -12.08
C LEU A 203 -24.97 -1.75 -13.50
N GLU A 204 -25.62 -2.30 -14.51
CA GLU A 204 -25.45 -1.90 -15.90
C GLU A 204 -25.83 -0.43 -16.12
N SER A 205 -27.02 -0.04 -15.65
CA SER A 205 -27.51 1.34 -15.73
C SER A 205 -26.69 2.31 -14.90
N GLU A 206 -26.18 1.89 -13.74
CA GLU A 206 -25.28 2.72 -12.92
C GLU A 206 -23.94 2.94 -13.62
N LEU A 207 -23.32 1.91 -14.20
CA LEU A 207 -22.03 2.03 -14.88
C LEU A 207 -22.11 2.85 -16.17
N PHE A 208 -23.04 2.50 -17.07
CA PHE A 208 -23.08 3.01 -18.43
C PHE A 208 -24.16 4.05 -18.69
N GLY A 209 -25.09 4.24 -17.72
CA GLY A 209 -26.26 5.10 -17.91
C GLY A 209 -27.34 4.46 -18.75
N HIS A 210 -28.48 5.13 -18.87
CA HIS A 210 -29.58 4.66 -19.67
C HIS A 210 -30.27 5.80 -20.42
N GLU A 211 -30.86 5.45 -21.56
CA GLU A 211 -31.75 6.33 -22.32
C GLU A 211 -33.19 6.25 -21.78
N ARG A 212 -33.98 7.27 -22.04
CA ARG A 212 -35.40 7.30 -21.68
C ARG A 212 -36.15 6.14 -22.34
N GLY A 213 -36.90 5.37 -21.55
CA GLY A 213 -37.70 4.24 -22.03
C GLY A 213 -36.92 2.93 -22.24
N SER A 214 -35.67 2.84 -21.81
CA SER A 214 -34.86 1.63 -21.98
C SER A 214 -35.31 0.44 -21.14
N PHE A 215 -36.04 0.67 -20.05
CA PHE A 215 -36.66 -0.36 -19.20
C PHE A 215 -37.86 0.23 -18.44
N THR A 216 -38.68 -0.63 -17.83
CA THR A 216 -39.80 -0.20 -16.99
C THR A 216 -39.33 0.61 -15.81
N GLY A 217 -39.61 1.93 -15.83
CA GLY A 217 -39.11 2.89 -14.81
C GLY A 217 -38.09 3.89 -15.32
N ALA A 218 -37.54 3.74 -16.52
CA ALA A 218 -36.61 4.69 -17.14
C ALA A 218 -37.36 5.93 -17.71
N GLN A 219 -37.90 6.75 -16.81
CA GLN A 219 -38.68 7.94 -17.21
C GLN A 219 -37.83 9.06 -17.80
N THR A 220 -36.57 9.14 -17.37
CA THR A 220 -35.59 10.16 -17.83
C THR A 220 -34.28 9.50 -18.21
N GLN A 221 -33.52 10.15 -19.08
CA GLN A 221 -32.15 9.77 -19.36
C GLN A 221 -31.27 9.98 -18.13
N ARG A 222 -30.37 9.03 -17.82
CA ARG A 222 -29.42 9.16 -16.70
C ARG A 222 -27.98 8.89 -17.14
N ARG A 223 -27.05 9.73 -16.68
CA ARG A 223 -25.61 9.55 -16.87
C ARG A 223 -25.08 8.43 -16.02
N GLY A 224 -24.27 7.54 -16.62
CA GLY A 224 -23.56 6.48 -15.93
C GLY A 224 -22.27 6.95 -15.26
N ARG A 225 -21.65 6.06 -14.48
CA ARG A 225 -20.38 6.34 -13.76
C ARG A 225 -19.22 6.62 -14.71
N PHE A 226 -19.16 5.97 -15.87
CA PHE A 226 -18.17 6.27 -16.89
C PHE A 226 -18.29 7.71 -17.39
N GLU A 227 -19.50 8.21 -17.60
CA GLU A 227 -19.74 9.57 -18.03
C GLU A 227 -19.42 10.60 -16.91
N GLN A 228 -19.74 10.26 -15.66
CA GLN A 228 -19.42 11.09 -14.49
C GLN A 228 -17.91 11.18 -14.24
N ALA A 229 -17.16 10.13 -14.59
CA ALA A 229 -15.70 10.08 -14.43
C ALA A 229 -14.93 10.63 -15.64
N GLU A 230 -15.60 11.27 -16.60
CA GLU A 230 -14.96 11.77 -17.82
C GLU A 230 -13.77 12.70 -17.50
N GLY A 231 -12.64 12.44 -18.12
CA GLY A 231 -11.37 13.14 -17.88
C GLY A 231 -10.66 12.73 -16.58
N GLY A 232 -11.35 12.01 -15.69
CA GLY A 232 -10.91 11.65 -14.33
C GLY A 232 -10.54 10.17 -14.17
N THR A 233 -10.90 9.62 -13.01
CA THR A 233 -10.61 8.23 -12.61
C THR A 233 -11.89 7.53 -12.15
N LEU A 234 -12.11 6.32 -12.65
CA LEU A 234 -13.15 5.41 -12.19
C LEU A 234 -12.51 4.28 -11.38
N PHE A 235 -12.90 4.17 -10.13
CA PHE A 235 -12.50 3.08 -9.24
C PHE A 235 -13.61 2.03 -9.16
N LEU A 236 -13.29 0.80 -9.58
CA LEU A 236 -14.18 -0.36 -9.59
C LEU A 236 -13.77 -1.27 -8.43
N ASP A 237 -14.47 -1.18 -7.30
CA ASP A 237 -14.22 -2.06 -6.16
C ASP A 237 -14.97 -3.37 -6.32
N GLU A 238 -14.39 -4.45 -5.81
CA GLU A 238 -14.87 -5.84 -5.87
C GLU A 238 -15.19 -6.30 -7.30
N ILE A 239 -14.28 -6.00 -8.24
CA ILE A 239 -14.45 -6.32 -9.68
C ILE A 239 -14.65 -7.82 -9.92
N GLY A 240 -14.18 -8.70 -9.03
CA GLY A 240 -14.36 -10.14 -9.11
C GLY A 240 -15.82 -10.56 -9.09
N ASP A 241 -16.73 -9.79 -8.49
CA ASP A 241 -18.16 -10.08 -8.39
C ASP A 241 -18.98 -9.53 -9.57
N MET A 242 -18.32 -8.91 -10.56
CA MET A 242 -19.00 -8.35 -11.73
C MET A 242 -19.67 -9.45 -12.56
N PRO A 243 -20.96 -9.33 -12.91
CA PRO A 243 -21.65 -10.26 -13.79
C PRO A 243 -20.97 -10.40 -15.17
N SER A 244 -20.98 -11.61 -15.74
CA SER A 244 -20.30 -11.94 -17.01
C SER A 244 -20.69 -11.05 -18.19
N GLU A 245 -21.97 -10.63 -18.25
CA GLU A 245 -22.47 -9.72 -19.28
C GLU A 245 -21.80 -8.34 -19.19
N LEU A 246 -21.61 -7.83 -17.96
CA LEU A 246 -20.98 -6.55 -17.72
C LEU A 246 -19.47 -6.62 -17.91
N GLN A 247 -18.84 -7.78 -17.65
CA GLN A 247 -17.44 -8.01 -17.97
C GLN A 247 -17.18 -7.81 -19.47
N THR A 248 -18.08 -8.30 -20.35
CA THR A 248 -17.99 -8.11 -21.79
C THR A 248 -18.09 -6.63 -22.20
N ARG A 249 -18.98 -5.87 -21.55
CA ARG A 249 -19.12 -4.44 -21.82
C ARG A 249 -17.92 -3.64 -21.32
N LEU A 250 -17.45 -3.95 -20.11
CA LEU A 250 -16.25 -3.32 -19.55
C LEU A 250 -15.02 -3.57 -20.45
N LEU A 251 -14.84 -4.79 -20.95
CA LEU A 251 -13.78 -5.11 -21.87
C LEU A 251 -13.81 -4.23 -23.13
N ARG A 252 -14.98 -4.00 -23.72
CA ARG A 252 -15.13 -3.09 -24.88
C ARG A 252 -14.69 -1.67 -24.55
N VAL A 253 -15.08 -1.16 -23.37
CA VAL A 253 -14.65 0.20 -22.94
C VAL A 253 -13.12 0.28 -22.81
N LEU A 254 -12.52 -0.74 -22.19
CA LEU A 254 -11.06 -0.78 -21.97
C LEU A 254 -10.26 -1.01 -23.28
N SER A 255 -10.86 -1.67 -24.27
CA SER A 255 -10.20 -2.00 -25.54
C SER A 255 -10.44 -0.93 -26.59
N ASP A 256 -11.69 -0.56 -26.80
CA ASP A 256 -12.13 0.30 -27.91
C ASP A 256 -12.27 1.78 -27.49
N GLY A 257 -12.27 2.04 -26.18
CA GLY A 257 -12.45 3.39 -25.63
C GLY A 257 -13.86 3.97 -25.84
N HIS A 258 -14.85 3.11 -26.11
CA HIS A 258 -16.25 3.54 -26.33
C HIS A 258 -17.22 2.63 -25.62
N TYR A 259 -18.37 3.19 -25.24
CA TYR A 259 -19.49 2.44 -24.67
C TYR A 259 -20.84 3.01 -25.16
N TYR A 260 -21.92 2.31 -24.85
CA TYR A 260 -23.28 2.71 -25.16
C TYR A 260 -24.11 2.74 -23.87
N ARG A 261 -25.01 3.70 -23.75
CA ARG A 261 -26.03 3.66 -22.69
C ARG A 261 -26.97 2.50 -22.91
N VAL A 262 -27.60 2.04 -21.84
CA VAL A 262 -28.67 1.02 -21.94
C VAL A 262 -29.80 1.56 -22.80
N GLY A 263 -30.20 0.82 -23.84
CA GLY A 263 -31.17 1.26 -24.84
C GLY A 263 -30.69 2.31 -25.83
N GLY A 264 -29.40 2.72 -25.76
CA GLY A 264 -28.82 3.69 -26.69
C GLY A 264 -28.07 3.05 -27.84
N HIS A 265 -28.03 3.72 -29.00
CA HIS A 265 -27.29 3.29 -30.20
C HIS A 265 -26.10 4.21 -30.54
N SER A 266 -25.96 5.34 -29.87
CA SER A 266 -24.86 6.28 -30.09
C SER A 266 -23.65 5.90 -29.24
N PRO A 267 -22.45 5.70 -29.84
CA PRO A 267 -21.23 5.43 -29.08
C PRO A 267 -20.79 6.68 -28.32
N ILE A 268 -20.40 6.49 -27.06
CA ILE A 268 -19.82 7.54 -26.21
C ILE A 268 -18.37 7.20 -25.98
N LYS A 269 -17.47 8.15 -26.22
CA LYS A 269 -16.04 7.99 -25.98
C LYS A 269 -15.75 8.06 -24.49
N ALA A 270 -14.97 7.12 -23.96
CA ALA A 270 -14.52 7.09 -22.58
C ALA A 270 -13.09 7.59 -22.48
N ASN A 271 -12.87 8.73 -21.84
CA ASN A 271 -11.55 9.21 -21.46
C ASN A 271 -11.39 9.10 -19.93
N VAL A 272 -11.32 7.89 -19.44
CA VAL A 272 -11.32 7.58 -18.00
C VAL A 272 -10.15 6.67 -17.67
N ARG A 273 -9.38 7.02 -16.61
CA ARG A 273 -8.42 6.08 -16.02
C ARG A 273 -9.18 5.08 -15.17
N VAL A 274 -9.00 3.78 -15.40
CA VAL A 274 -9.64 2.73 -14.61
C VAL A 274 -8.67 2.18 -13.58
N ILE A 275 -9.11 2.12 -12.33
CA ILE A 275 -8.44 1.41 -11.23
C ILE A 275 -9.44 0.37 -10.74
N ALA A 276 -9.06 -0.90 -10.73
CA ALA A 276 -9.90 -2.00 -10.24
C ALA A 276 -9.35 -2.56 -8.94
N ALA A 277 -10.22 -3.02 -8.04
CA ALA A 277 -9.81 -3.69 -6.81
C ALA A 277 -10.63 -4.95 -6.56
N THR A 278 -10.01 -5.92 -5.91
CA THR A 278 -10.69 -7.15 -5.47
C THR A 278 -9.93 -7.81 -4.33
N HIS A 279 -10.67 -8.54 -3.49
CA HIS A 279 -10.08 -9.46 -2.51
C HIS A 279 -9.94 -10.89 -3.06
N GLN A 280 -10.55 -11.18 -4.21
CA GLN A 280 -10.59 -12.51 -4.79
C GLN A 280 -9.38 -12.79 -5.68
N ASN A 281 -9.04 -14.07 -5.82
CA ASN A 281 -8.05 -14.52 -6.79
C ASN A 281 -8.71 -14.62 -8.18
N LEU A 282 -8.43 -13.62 -9.04
CA LEU A 282 -9.01 -13.58 -10.38
C LEU A 282 -8.51 -14.71 -11.29
N GLU A 283 -7.27 -15.19 -11.10
CA GLU A 283 -6.74 -16.33 -11.86
C GLU A 283 -7.53 -17.61 -11.60
N THR A 284 -7.93 -17.83 -10.34
CA THR A 284 -8.80 -18.94 -9.97
C THR A 284 -10.18 -18.76 -10.59
N ARG A 285 -10.74 -17.55 -10.50
CA ARG A 285 -12.07 -17.26 -11.09
C ARG A 285 -12.08 -17.39 -12.63
N VAL A 286 -10.96 -17.11 -13.29
CA VAL A 286 -10.82 -17.36 -14.75
C VAL A 286 -10.89 -18.86 -15.02
N LYS A 287 -10.15 -19.68 -14.25
CA LYS A 287 -10.17 -21.15 -14.41
C LYS A 287 -11.57 -21.76 -14.15
N GLU A 288 -12.32 -21.17 -13.24
CA GLU A 288 -13.70 -21.56 -12.91
C GLU A 288 -14.75 -21.04 -13.94
N GLY A 289 -14.33 -20.24 -14.92
CA GLY A 289 -15.22 -19.62 -15.91
C GLY A 289 -16.11 -18.51 -15.36
N LEU A 290 -15.85 -18.02 -14.14
CA LEU A 290 -16.59 -16.94 -13.47
C LEU A 290 -16.07 -15.55 -13.84
N PHE A 291 -14.86 -15.46 -14.37
CA PHE A 291 -14.25 -14.22 -14.84
C PHE A 291 -13.61 -14.44 -16.21
N ARG A 292 -13.78 -13.49 -17.14
CA ARG A 292 -13.23 -13.61 -18.50
C ARG A 292 -11.72 -13.40 -18.51
N GLU A 293 -11.02 -14.26 -19.19
CA GLU A 293 -9.56 -14.19 -19.34
C GLU A 293 -9.08 -12.93 -20.08
N ASP A 294 -9.82 -12.53 -21.14
CA ASP A 294 -9.50 -11.34 -21.92
C ASP A 294 -9.64 -10.04 -21.08
N LEU A 295 -10.67 -9.94 -20.25
CA LEU A 295 -10.83 -8.83 -19.32
C LEU A 295 -9.76 -8.85 -18.23
N PHE A 296 -9.43 -10.03 -17.69
CA PHE A 296 -8.36 -10.16 -16.70
C PHE A 296 -7.05 -9.60 -17.24
N HIS A 297 -6.63 -9.97 -18.43
CA HIS A 297 -5.40 -9.45 -19.03
C HIS A 297 -5.45 -7.94 -19.29
N ARG A 298 -6.61 -7.38 -19.59
CA ARG A 298 -6.77 -5.93 -19.80
C ARG A 298 -6.76 -5.12 -18.51
N LEU A 299 -7.22 -5.69 -17.41
CA LEU A 299 -7.19 -5.07 -16.07
C LEU A 299 -5.83 -5.26 -15.39
N ASN A 300 -5.19 -6.41 -15.60
CA ASN A 300 -3.96 -6.81 -14.92
C ASN A 300 -2.69 -6.30 -15.64
N VAL A 301 -2.70 -5.02 -16.06
CA VAL A 301 -1.51 -4.39 -16.68
C VAL A 301 -0.46 -4.11 -15.59
N ILE A 302 -0.89 -3.54 -14.47
CA ILE A 302 -0.05 -3.31 -13.30
C ILE A 302 -0.81 -3.78 -12.07
N ARG A 303 -0.17 -4.65 -11.28
CA ARG A 303 -0.75 -5.20 -10.05
C ARG A 303 -0.10 -4.58 -8.82
N ILE A 304 -0.90 -4.09 -7.88
CA ILE A 304 -0.49 -3.71 -6.54
C ILE A 304 -1.10 -4.71 -5.56
N ARG A 305 -0.26 -5.42 -4.79
CA ARG A 305 -0.72 -6.25 -3.68
C ARG A 305 -0.68 -5.41 -2.41
N LEU A 306 -1.85 -5.22 -1.80
CA LEU A 306 -1.97 -4.57 -0.50
C LEU A 306 -1.88 -5.62 0.59
N PRO A 307 -0.90 -5.55 1.50
CA PRO A 307 -0.71 -6.56 2.53
C PRO A 307 -1.85 -6.55 3.55
N ALA A 308 -2.21 -7.74 4.06
CA ALA A 308 -3.11 -7.87 5.18
C ALA A 308 -2.48 -7.27 6.45
N LEU A 309 -3.28 -6.90 7.45
CA LEU A 309 -2.76 -6.23 8.66
C LEU A 309 -1.81 -7.15 9.46
N ARG A 310 -2.05 -8.47 9.44
CA ARG A 310 -1.15 -9.48 10.05
C ARG A 310 0.21 -9.59 9.35
N GLU A 311 0.35 -9.13 8.10
CA GLU A 311 1.64 -9.07 7.36
C GLU A 311 2.39 -7.75 7.63
N ARG A 312 1.77 -6.83 8.39
CA ARG A 312 2.30 -5.52 8.77
C ARG A 312 1.93 -5.13 10.20
N HIS A 313 2.08 -6.08 11.10
CA HIS A 313 1.73 -5.90 12.51
C HIS A 313 2.49 -4.74 13.18
N GLU A 314 3.67 -4.37 12.66
CA GLU A 314 4.43 -3.19 13.11
C GLU A 314 3.66 -1.87 12.90
N ASP A 315 2.69 -1.84 11.99
CA ASP A 315 1.88 -0.67 11.73
C ASP A 315 0.73 -0.51 12.74
N ILE A 316 0.36 -1.57 13.47
CA ILE A 316 -0.79 -1.57 14.39
C ILE A 316 -0.69 -0.46 15.44
N PRO A 317 0.44 -0.21 16.14
CA PRO A 317 0.54 0.87 17.10
C PRO A 317 0.30 2.26 16.50
N LEU A 318 0.85 2.50 15.31
CA LEU A 318 0.67 3.76 14.59
C LEU A 318 -0.78 3.97 14.17
N LEU A 319 -1.40 2.95 13.57
CA LEU A 319 -2.79 2.96 13.14
C LEU A 319 -3.75 3.12 14.31
N ALA A 320 -3.55 2.37 15.39
CA ALA A 320 -4.38 2.46 16.60
C ALA A 320 -4.34 3.87 17.22
N LYS A 321 -3.14 4.46 17.35
CA LYS A 321 -2.98 5.84 17.80
C LYS A 321 -3.75 6.82 16.93
N HIS A 322 -3.64 6.68 15.60
CA HIS A 322 -4.34 7.53 14.64
C HIS A 322 -5.87 7.40 14.79
N PHE A 323 -6.41 6.18 14.85
CA PHE A 323 -7.85 5.95 14.96
C PHE A 323 -8.42 6.40 16.29
N LEU A 324 -7.70 6.21 17.41
CA LEU A 324 -8.12 6.76 18.70
C LEU A 324 -8.16 8.29 18.68
N GLN A 325 -7.19 8.95 18.05
CA GLN A 325 -7.20 10.41 17.89
C GLN A 325 -8.34 10.88 17.00
N LYS A 326 -8.59 10.16 15.87
CA LYS A 326 -9.69 10.46 14.95
C LYS A 326 -11.03 10.33 15.67
N SER A 327 -11.29 9.20 16.33
CA SER A 327 -12.54 8.94 17.06
C SER A 327 -12.76 9.95 18.19
N ALA A 328 -11.71 10.32 18.93
CA ALA A 328 -11.81 11.31 20.00
C ALA A 328 -12.21 12.70 19.47
N ARG A 329 -11.67 13.11 18.30
CA ARG A 329 -12.06 14.37 17.65
C ARG A 329 -13.51 14.35 17.16
N GLU A 330 -13.95 13.24 16.56
CA GLU A 330 -15.33 13.08 16.06
C GLU A 330 -16.36 13.11 17.21
N LEU A 331 -16.01 12.54 18.37
CA LEU A 331 -16.87 12.47 19.54
C LEU A 331 -16.72 13.67 20.49
N GLY A 332 -15.72 14.53 20.29
CA GLY A 332 -15.44 15.66 21.19
C GLY A 332 -14.97 15.25 22.58
N VAL A 333 -14.29 14.11 22.71
CA VAL A 333 -13.77 13.56 23.96
C VAL A 333 -12.24 13.57 23.99
N GLU A 334 -11.66 13.36 25.20
CA GLU A 334 -10.22 13.22 25.32
C GLU A 334 -9.71 11.93 24.66
N THR A 335 -8.53 12.01 24.02
CA THR A 335 -7.94 10.88 23.31
C THR A 335 -7.46 9.82 24.29
N LYS A 336 -7.98 8.61 24.16
CA LYS A 336 -7.53 7.44 24.91
C LYS A 336 -6.16 6.95 24.41
N ARG A 337 -5.45 6.23 25.28
CA ARG A 337 -4.14 5.64 24.99
C ARG A 337 -4.16 4.16 25.34
N LEU A 338 -3.63 3.32 24.48
CA LEU A 338 -3.41 1.91 24.76
C LEU A 338 -2.15 1.76 25.62
N SER A 339 -2.19 0.91 26.64
CA SER A 339 -0.99 0.50 27.36
C SER A 339 -0.07 -0.33 26.48
N ASP A 340 1.22 -0.40 26.83
CA ASP A 340 2.20 -1.21 26.07
C ASP A 340 1.79 -2.69 26.02
N ALA A 341 1.18 -3.21 27.08
CA ALA A 341 0.63 -4.56 27.16
C ALA A 341 -0.52 -4.74 26.15
N ALA A 342 -1.47 -3.79 26.10
CA ALA A 342 -2.58 -3.83 25.16
C ALA A 342 -2.13 -3.69 23.70
N LEU A 343 -1.13 -2.82 23.42
CA LEU A 343 -0.54 -2.67 22.10
C LEU A 343 0.14 -3.97 21.63
N LYS A 344 0.96 -4.58 22.50
CA LYS A 344 1.62 -5.85 22.20
C LYS A 344 0.61 -6.97 21.95
N TYR A 345 -0.44 -7.02 22.75
CA TYR A 345 -1.53 -7.98 22.59
C TYR A 345 -2.22 -7.82 21.24
N LEU A 346 -2.66 -6.59 20.90
CA LEU A 346 -3.31 -6.29 19.62
C LEU A 346 -2.41 -6.61 18.41
N SER A 347 -1.10 -6.37 18.54
CA SER A 347 -0.14 -6.67 17.47
C SER A 347 0.05 -8.18 17.24
N GLY A 348 -0.32 -9.03 18.19
CA GLY A 348 -0.30 -10.50 18.08
C GLY A 348 -1.59 -11.08 17.52
N LEU A 349 -2.68 -10.30 17.40
CA LEU A 349 -3.97 -10.82 16.95
C LEU A 349 -4.06 -10.90 15.41
N GLU A 350 -4.67 -11.99 14.92
CA GLU A 350 -5.12 -12.11 13.54
C GLU A 350 -6.40 -11.28 13.31
N LEU A 351 -6.25 -9.99 13.04
CA LEU A 351 -7.39 -9.11 12.74
C LEU A 351 -7.92 -9.39 11.33
N GLN A 352 -8.80 -10.39 11.17
CA GLN A 352 -9.32 -10.85 9.88
C GLN A 352 -10.04 -9.74 9.08
N GLY A 353 -10.66 -8.76 9.77
CA GLY A 353 -11.23 -7.56 9.17
C GLY A 353 -10.22 -6.44 8.90
N ASN A 354 -8.93 -6.71 9.10
CA ASN A 354 -7.82 -5.82 8.79
C ASN A 354 -7.95 -4.43 9.45
N VAL A 355 -7.60 -3.38 8.72
CA VAL A 355 -7.61 -1.98 9.21
C VAL A 355 -9.01 -1.53 9.60
N ARG A 356 -10.05 -1.99 8.87
CA ARG A 356 -11.45 -1.66 9.21
C ARG A 356 -11.85 -2.21 10.58
N GLN A 357 -11.41 -3.43 10.92
CA GLN A 357 -11.66 -4.00 12.24
C GLN A 357 -10.91 -3.23 13.33
N LEU A 358 -9.66 -2.85 13.09
CA LEU A 358 -8.87 -2.05 14.02
C LEU A 358 -9.49 -0.64 14.23
N GLU A 359 -9.95 0.01 13.16
CA GLU A 359 -10.65 1.31 13.23
C GLU A 359 -11.92 1.20 14.08
N ASN A 360 -12.77 0.19 13.80
CA ASN A 360 -13.98 -0.08 14.57
C ASN A 360 -13.68 -0.36 16.06
N LEU A 361 -12.62 -1.14 16.34
CA LEU A 361 -12.16 -1.42 17.68
C LEU A 361 -11.73 -0.13 18.41
N CYS A 362 -10.94 0.71 17.76
CA CYS A 362 -10.51 1.98 18.34
C CYS A 362 -11.69 2.94 18.61
N HIS A 363 -12.67 2.96 17.70
CA HIS A 363 -13.90 3.72 17.91
C HIS A 363 -14.69 3.18 19.11
N TRP A 364 -14.88 1.86 19.20
CA TRP A 364 -15.54 1.20 20.32
C TRP A 364 -14.81 1.50 21.65
N LEU A 365 -13.49 1.38 21.70
CA LEU A 365 -12.68 1.69 22.88
C LEU A 365 -12.82 3.16 23.31
N THR A 366 -12.91 4.08 22.36
CA THR A 366 -13.11 5.50 22.66
C THR A 366 -14.42 5.75 23.41
N VAL A 367 -15.46 4.97 23.10
CA VAL A 367 -16.78 5.09 23.73
C VAL A 367 -16.88 4.27 25.01
N MET A 368 -16.38 3.05 25.03
CA MET A 368 -16.69 2.04 26.05
C MET A 368 -15.65 1.91 27.16
N ALA A 369 -14.38 2.20 26.88
CA ALA A 369 -13.35 2.05 27.91
C ALA A 369 -13.54 3.09 29.04
N PRO A 370 -13.48 2.70 30.32
CA PRO A 370 -13.80 3.59 31.43
C PRO A 370 -12.70 4.63 31.69
N GLY A 371 -11.43 4.29 31.46
CA GLY A 371 -10.27 5.15 31.70
C GLY A 371 -9.68 5.77 30.44
N GLN A 372 -8.74 6.70 30.60
CA GLN A 372 -7.94 7.21 29.48
C GLN A 372 -6.88 6.23 29.01
N MET A 373 -6.31 5.43 29.94
CA MET A 373 -5.42 4.32 29.65
C MET A 373 -6.25 3.06 29.44
N VAL A 374 -6.13 2.44 28.28
CA VAL A 374 -6.84 1.23 27.90
C VAL A 374 -5.94 0.02 28.15
N GLU A 375 -6.40 -0.88 29.00
CA GLU A 375 -5.73 -2.12 29.35
C GLU A 375 -6.30 -3.31 28.53
N ILE A 376 -5.65 -4.48 28.59
CA ILE A 376 -6.16 -5.69 27.93
C ILE A 376 -7.57 -6.05 28.41
N GLY A 377 -7.87 -5.80 29.70
CA GLY A 377 -9.19 -6.04 30.29
C GLY A 377 -10.32 -5.21 29.70
N ASP A 378 -10.01 -4.06 29.09
CA ASP A 378 -10.98 -3.16 28.45
C ASP A 378 -11.29 -3.55 26.99
N LEU A 379 -10.53 -4.51 26.42
CA LEU A 379 -10.80 -5.01 25.08
C LEU A 379 -12.11 -5.84 25.05
N PRO A 380 -12.82 -5.88 23.90
CA PRO A 380 -13.98 -6.75 23.74
C PRO A 380 -13.69 -8.21 24.07
N VAL A 381 -14.66 -8.89 24.68
CA VAL A 381 -14.51 -10.28 25.16
C VAL A 381 -14.11 -11.21 24.02
N GLU A 382 -14.66 -11.00 22.81
CA GLU A 382 -14.43 -11.81 21.62
C GLU A 382 -12.95 -11.77 21.19
N LEU A 383 -12.27 -10.65 21.41
CA LEU A 383 -10.85 -10.53 21.08
C LEU A 383 -9.95 -11.13 22.16
N ARG A 384 -10.42 -11.15 23.42
CA ARG A 384 -9.67 -11.76 24.54
C ARG A 384 -9.74 -13.30 24.54
N GLU A 385 -10.87 -13.84 24.09
CA GLU A 385 -11.11 -15.30 24.05
C GLU A 385 -10.51 -15.97 22.80
N ALA A 386 -10.17 -15.20 21.76
CA ALA A 386 -9.56 -15.73 20.54
C ALA A 386 -8.24 -16.48 20.80
N GLU A 387 -7.47 -16.06 21.80
CA GLU A 387 -6.24 -16.75 22.21
C GLU A 387 -6.52 -18.07 22.94
N THR A 388 -7.60 -18.14 23.72
CA THR A 388 -7.98 -19.35 24.45
C THR A 388 -8.43 -20.46 23.50
N THR A 389 -9.06 -20.10 22.38
CA THR A 389 -9.50 -21.07 21.36
C THR A 389 -8.33 -21.50 20.47
N ALA A 390 -7.36 -20.62 20.18
CA ALA A 390 -6.13 -20.98 19.46
C ALA A 390 -5.24 -21.91 20.28
N LEU A 391 -5.12 -21.65 21.59
CA LEU A 391 -4.43 -22.55 22.52
C LEU A 391 -5.15 -23.91 22.67
N ALA A 392 -6.49 -23.93 22.57
CA ALA A 392 -7.26 -25.17 22.61
C ALA A 392 -7.03 -26.06 21.37
N THR A 393 -6.92 -25.47 20.19
CA THR A 393 -6.56 -26.21 18.95
C THR A 393 -5.08 -26.62 18.91
N ASP A 394 -4.21 -25.87 19.53
CA ASP A 394 -2.77 -26.14 19.56
C ASP A 394 -2.42 -27.32 20.50
N TRP A 395 -3.19 -27.53 21.60
CA TRP A 395 -2.94 -28.65 22.48
C TRP A 395 -3.33 -30.00 21.85
N GLU A 396 -4.37 -30.02 21.00
CA GLU A 396 -4.75 -31.26 20.27
C GLU A 396 -3.67 -31.62 19.25
N THR A 397 -3.18 -30.65 18.49
CA THR A 397 -2.06 -30.85 17.55
C THR A 397 -0.76 -31.22 18.28
N GLY A 398 -0.51 -30.60 19.43
CA GLY A 398 0.62 -30.98 20.30
C GLY A 398 0.50 -32.38 20.87
N LEU A 399 -0.72 -32.79 21.22
CA LEU A 399 -0.99 -34.18 21.71
C LEU A 399 -0.83 -35.20 20.59
N GLU A 400 -1.34 -34.90 19.36
CA GLU A 400 -1.15 -35.77 18.20
C GLU A 400 0.33 -35.97 17.88
N GLY A 401 1.14 -34.89 17.86
CA GLY A 401 2.58 -34.96 17.63
C GLY A 401 3.32 -35.79 18.72
N GLU A 402 2.90 -35.68 19.98
CA GLU A 402 3.49 -36.48 21.06
C GLU A 402 3.05 -37.96 20.99
N VAL A 403 1.81 -38.24 20.59
CA VAL A 403 1.32 -39.62 20.31
C VAL A 403 2.15 -40.23 19.19
N ASP A 404 2.34 -39.56 18.08
CA ASP A 404 3.14 -40.06 16.95
C ASP A 404 4.60 -40.32 17.35
N ARG A 405 5.18 -39.42 18.15
CA ARG A 405 6.54 -39.62 18.68
C ARG A 405 6.67 -40.82 19.57
N LEU A 406 5.69 -41.05 20.45
CA LEU A 406 5.68 -42.22 21.36
C LEU A 406 5.46 -43.51 20.59
N LEU A 407 4.60 -43.54 19.58
CA LEU A 407 4.38 -44.68 18.69
C LEU A 407 5.63 -44.97 17.86
N ALA A 408 6.30 -43.97 17.31
CA ALA A 408 7.55 -44.14 16.58
C ALA A 408 8.70 -44.64 17.47
N ALA A 409 8.68 -44.33 18.76
CA ALA A 409 9.62 -44.83 19.77
C ALA A 409 9.29 -46.24 20.28
N GLY A 410 8.22 -46.89 19.78
CA GLY A 410 7.84 -48.27 20.13
C GLY A 410 7.31 -48.41 21.56
N VAL A 411 6.63 -47.42 22.11
CA VAL A 411 6.06 -47.43 23.45
C VAL A 411 4.73 -48.23 23.44
N ASP A 412 4.65 -49.35 24.14
CA ASP A 412 3.48 -50.24 24.14
C ASP A 412 2.24 -49.68 24.87
N ASP A 413 2.41 -48.75 25.81
CA ASP A 413 1.30 -48.14 26.58
C ASP A 413 1.32 -46.61 26.45
N VAL A 414 1.05 -46.07 25.26
CA VAL A 414 1.00 -44.66 24.99
C VAL A 414 -0.11 -43.95 25.80
N HIS A 415 -1.29 -44.61 25.90
CA HIS A 415 -2.43 -44.08 26.64
C HIS A 415 -2.12 -43.96 28.14
N GLY A 416 -1.58 -45.00 28.77
CA GLY A 416 -1.26 -44.97 30.21
C GLY A 416 -0.12 -44.00 30.54
N ARG A 417 0.80 -43.73 29.58
CA ARG A 417 1.87 -42.77 29.77
C ARG A 417 1.36 -41.34 29.66
N LEU A 418 0.50 -41.05 28.70
CA LEU A 418 -0.15 -39.72 28.54
C LEU A 418 -1.09 -39.42 29.72
N SER A 419 -1.91 -40.39 30.15
CA SER A 419 -2.81 -40.23 31.31
C SER A 419 -2.04 -39.89 32.59
N ARG A 420 -0.96 -40.62 32.88
CA ARG A 420 -0.08 -40.33 34.04
C ARG A 420 0.60 -38.97 33.95
N THR A 421 0.93 -38.53 32.76
CA THR A 421 1.51 -37.19 32.57
C THR A 421 0.46 -36.11 32.79
N PHE A 422 -0.75 -36.28 32.30
CA PHE A 422 -1.91 -35.39 32.54
C PHE A 422 -2.27 -35.29 34.02
N GLU A 423 -2.40 -36.43 34.71
CA GLU A 423 -2.72 -36.48 36.17
C GLU A 423 -1.64 -35.84 37.06
N ARG A 424 -0.41 -35.74 36.56
CA ARG A 424 0.68 -35.08 37.29
C ARG A 424 0.71 -33.56 37.08
N ILE A 425 0.09 -33.06 36.02
CA ILE A 425 0.05 -31.63 35.67
C ILE A 425 -1.18 -30.98 36.30
N LEU A 426 -2.29 -31.72 36.47
CA LEU A 426 -3.48 -31.32 37.22
C LEU A 426 -3.24 -31.44 38.73
#